data_042b731f032170102d4498b7ea9b1451
#
_entry.id   042b731f032170102d4498b7ea9b1451
#
_cell.length_a   1.000
_cell.length_b   1.000
_cell.length_c   1.000
_cell.angle_alpha   90.00
_cell.angle_beta   90.00
_cell.angle_gamma   90.00
#
_symmetry.space_group_name_H-M   'P 1'
#
loop_
_entity.id
_entity.type
_entity.pdbx_description
1 polymer ?
#
loop_
_entity_poly.entity_id
_entity_poly.type
_entity_poly.pdbx_seq_one_letter_code
_entity_poly.pdbx_strand_id
1 'polypeptide(L)'
;MTSFRLQGEEAVYDGHVMRVVIGTFEGPDGDTFTRDIIRHPGAVAVLPLHEDGTVTLVRQYRAPLDAHVLEIPAGIRDVEGEPTEDTAVRELAEEVGLEAAHLEHLVSFHNAPGMSDEV
;
A
#
# COMPACT_ATOMS: atom_id res chain seq x y z
N MET A 1 22.32 1.83 -23.27
CA MET A 1 21.61 1.19 -22.17
C MET A 1 20.20 0.86 -22.59
N THR A 2 19.82 -0.37 -22.41
CA THR A 2 18.49 -0.86 -22.73
C THR A 2 17.50 -0.49 -21.64
N SER A 3 16.31 -0.05 -22.00
CA SER A 3 15.29 0.37 -21.04
C SER A 3 13.92 -0.21 -21.39
N PHE A 4 13.15 -0.45 -20.36
CA PHE A 4 11.74 -0.75 -20.48
C PHE A 4 10.94 0.56 -20.38
N ARG A 5 9.86 0.65 -21.14
CA ARG A 5 9.02 1.84 -21.13
C ARG A 5 7.56 1.50 -21.20
N LEU A 6 6.79 2.05 -20.24
CA LEU A 6 5.33 2.01 -20.30
C LEU A 6 4.85 2.90 -21.44
N GLN A 7 4.07 2.34 -22.35
CA GLN A 7 3.49 3.04 -23.49
C GLN A 7 2.07 3.54 -23.22
N GLY A 8 1.31 2.81 -22.43
CA GLY A 8 -0.06 3.19 -22.07
C GLY A 8 -0.73 2.14 -21.22
N GLU A 9 -1.89 2.48 -20.71
CA GLU A 9 -2.71 1.63 -19.85
C GLU A 9 -4.17 1.67 -20.28
N GLU A 10 -4.84 0.54 -20.16
CA GLU A 10 -6.29 0.42 -20.33
C GLU A 10 -6.89 -0.10 -19.02
N ALA A 11 -7.82 0.66 -18.42
CA ALA A 11 -8.52 0.22 -17.24
C ALA A 11 -9.56 -0.86 -17.61
N VAL A 12 -9.50 -1.99 -16.92
CA VAL A 12 -10.43 -3.11 -17.10
C VAL A 12 -11.36 -3.31 -15.92
N TYR A 13 -11.00 -2.79 -14.76
CA TYR A 13 -11.84 -2.76 -13.55
C TYR A 13 -11.47 -1.56 -12.68
N ASP A 14 -12.47 -0.78 -12.30
CA ASP A 14 -12.30 0.39 -11.44
C ASP A 14 -13.03 0.12 -10.12
N GLY A 15 -12.29 -0.32 -9.13
CA GLY A 15 -12.81 -0.70 -7.81
C GLY A 15 -12.87 0.46 -6.83
N HIS A 16 -13.33 0.17 -5.61
CA HIS A 16 -13.42 1.16 -4.54
C HIS A 16 -12.05 1.62 -4.06
N VAL A 17 -11.05 0.74 -4.07
CA VAL A 17 -9.70 1.01 -3.57
C VAL A 17 -8.68 0.91 -4.69
N MET A 18 -8.81 -0.08 -5.55
CA MET A 18 -7.82 -0.40 -6.59
C MET A 18 -8.43 -0.32 -7.98
N ARG A 19 -7.55 -0.06 -8.96
CA ARG A 19 -7.84 -0.22 -10.38
C ARG A 19 -7.03 -1.37 -10.93
N VAL A 20 -7.67 -2.20 -11.74
CA VAL A 20 -6.96 -3.21 -12.55
C VAL A 20 -6.82 -2.66 -13.96
N VAL A 21 -5.59 -2.60 -14.43
CA VAL A 21 -5.27 -2.08 -15.77
C VAL A 21 -4.45 -3.10 -16.54
N ILE A 22 -4.54 -3.04 -17.86
CA ILE A 22 -3.59 -3.73 -18.74
C ILE A 22 -2.59 -2.68 -19.22
N GLY A 23 -1.34 -2.82 -18.80
CA GLY A 23 -0.25 -1.96 -19.24
C GLY A 23 0.42 -2.53 -20.48
N THR A 24 0.71 -1.68 -21.46
CA THR A 24 1.49 -2.02 -22.64
C THR A 24 2.87 -1.42 -22.51
N PHE A 25 3.88 -2.26 -22.69
CA PHE A 25 5.27 -1.90 -22.50
C PHE A 25 6.08 -2.20 -23.76
N GLU A 26 7.13 -1.42 -23.96
CA GLU A 26 8.18 -1.69 -24.94
C GLU A 26 9.42 -2.15 -24.19
N GLY A 27 9.96 -3.29 -24.61
CA GLY A 27 11.20 -3.84 -24.08
C GLY A 27 12.44 -3.25 -24.76
N PRO A 28 13.63 -3.62 -24.25
CA PRO A 28 14.91 -3.10 -24.76
C PRO A 28 15.15 -3.36 -26.26
N ASP A 29 14.58 -4.43 -26.77
CA ASP A 29 14.75 -4.83 -28.18
C ASP A 29 13.65 -4.28 -29.10
N GLY A 30 12.77 -3.42 -28.56
CA GLY A 30 11.64 -2.85 -29.29
C GLY A 30 10.39 -3.73 -29.32
N ASP A 31 10.45 -4.91 -28.73
CA ASP A 31 9.29 -5.79 -28.63
C ASP A 31 8.28 -5.24 -27.64
N THR A 32 7.00 -5.37 -27.95
CA THR A 32 5.92 -4.97 -27.07
C THR A 32 5.35 -6.16 -26.31
N PHE A 33 4.97 -5.91 -25.06
CA PHE A 33 4.31 -6.89 -24.22
C PHE A 33 3.30 -6.22 -23.29
N THR A 34 2.41 -7.00 -22.71
CA THR A 34 1.39 -6.50 -21.80
C THR A 34 1.51 -7.15 -20.42
N ARG A 35 1.01 -6.43 -19.39
CA ARG A 35 0.92 -6.96 -18.02
C ARG A 35 -0.40 -6.51 -17.40
N ASP A 36 -0.96 -7.40 -16.59
CA ASP A 36 -2.07 -7.06 -15.70
C ASP A 36 -1.49 -6.39 -14.47
N ILE A 37 -2.00 -5.22 -14.12
CA ILE A 37 -1.46 -4.39 -13.04
C ILE A 37 -2.58 -3.94 -12.13
N ILE A 38 -2.34 -4.05 -10.83
CA ILE A 38 -3.17 -3.45 -9.80
C ILE A 38 -2.58 -2.11 -9.42
N ARG A 39 -3.30 -1.02 -9.68
CA ARG A 39 -2.96 0.32 -9.22
C ARG A 39 -3.62 0.55 -7.86
N HIS A 40 -2.83 0.92 -6.89
CA HIS A 40 -3.25 1.09 -5.50
C HIS A 40 -2.69 2.40 -4.92
N PRO A 41 -3.47 3.13 -4.10
CA PRO A 41 -3.00 4.43 -3.56
C PRO A 41 -1.85 4.33 -2.57
N GLY A 42 -1.55 3.12 -2.11
CA GLY A 42 -0.56 2.89 -1.06
C GLY A 42 -1.20 2.78 0.32
N ALA A 43 -0.41 2.36 1.28
CA ALA A 43 -0.83 2.22 2.66
C ALA A 43 0.28 2.64 3.62
N VAL A 44 -0.10 3.00 4.82
CA VAL A 44 0.83 3.31 5.91
C VAL A 44 0.51 2.38 7.07
N ALA A 45 1.52 1.72 7.60
CA ALA A 45 1.42 0.90 8.80
C ALA A 45 2.22 1.54 9.93
N VAL A 46 1.71 1.43 11.14
CA VAL A 46 2.34 1.99 12.34
C VAL A 46 2.58 0.86 13.34
N LEU A 47 3.79 0.81 13.88
CA LEU A 47 4.12 -0.06 15.00
C LEU A 47 4.04 0.76 16.29
N PRO A 48 2.94 0.68 17.06
CA PRO A 48 2.82 1.44 18.31
C PRO A 48 3.63 0.76 19.41
N LEU A 49 4.80 1.29 19.69
CA LEU A 49 5.68 0.80 20.75
C LEU A 49 5.45 1.60 22.03
N HIS A 50 5.04 0.92 23.09
CA HIS A 50 4.83 1.51 24.41
C HIS A 50 6.10 1.51 25.24
N GLU A 51 6.13 2.36 26.27
CA GLU A 51 7.30 2.51 27.18
C GLU A 51 7.68 1.21 27.89
N ASP A 52 6.70 0.33 28.14
CA ASP A 52 6.94 -0.97 28.77
C ASP A 52 7.45 -2.05 27.80
N GLY A 53 7.70 -1.70 26.54
CA GLY A 53 8.18 -2.61 25.51
C GLY A 53 7.09 -3.42 24.81
N THR A 54 5.82 -3.21 25.15
CA THR A 54 4.69 -3.86 24.45
C THR A 54 4.32 -3.09 23.18
N VAL A 55 3.59 -3.76 22.29
CA VAL A 55 3.04 -3.16 21.07
C VAL A 55 1.53 -3.37 21.03
N THR A 56 0.82 -2.44 20.42
CA THR A 56 -0.61 -2.58 20.17
C THR A 56 -0.83 -3.20 18.80
N LEU A 57 -1.59 -4.28 18.75
CA LEU A 57 -1.99 -4.93 17.51
C LEU A 57 -3.51 -4.84 17.35
N VAL A 58 -3.97 -4.96 16.11
CA VAL A 58 -5.39 -5.08 15.77
C VAL A 58 -5.66 -6.47 15.25
N ARG A 59 -6.84 -7.00 15.56
CA ARG A 59 -7.32 -8.25 15.00
C ARG A 59 -8.39 -7.92 13.97
N GLN A 60 -8.13 -8.22 12.71
CA GLN A 60 -8.98 -7.88 11.59
C GLN A 60 -9.41 -9.12 10.82
N TYR A 61 -10.67 -9.15 10.38
CA TYR A 61 -11.08 -10.10 9.37
C TYR A 61 -10.58 -9.64 8.00
N ARG A 62 -9.82 -10.48 7.35
CA ARG A 62 -9.32 -10.26 5.99
C ARG A 62 -10.08 -11.15 5.01
N ALA A 63 -11.03 -10.54 4.29
CA ALA A 63 -11.91 -11.25 3.38
C ALA A 63 -11.18 -12.12 2.34
N PRO A 64 -10.06 -11.67 1.72
CA PRO A 64 -9.33 -12.50 0.76
C PRO A 64 -8.78 -13.80 1.36
N LEU A 65 -8.55 -13.82 2.65
CA LEU A 65 -8.03 -14.99 3.38
C LEU A 65 -9.14 -15.78 4.08
N ASP A 66 -10.34 -15.21 4.14
CA ASP A 66 -11.46 -15.73 4.95
C ASP A 66 -11.03 -16.07 6.38
N ALA A 67 -10.26 -15.15 6.98
CA ALA A 67 -9.64 -15.38 8.29
C ALA A 67 -9.41 -14.06 9.05
N HIS A 68 -9.36 -14.17 10.38
CA HIS A 68 -8.89 -13.08 11.23
C HIS A 68 -7.37 -13.12 11.32
N VAL A 69 -6.75 -11.95 11.21
CA VAL A 69 -5.30 -11.78 11.24
C VAL A 69 -4.94 -10.76 12.30
N LEU A 70 -3.88 -11.02 13.07
CA LEU A 70 -3.26 -10.03 13.94
C LEU A 70 -2.29 -9.18 13.12
N GLU A 71 -2.48 -7.87 13.19
CA GLU A 71 -1.72 -6.92 12.39
C GLU A 71 -1.35 -5.70 13.21
N ILE A 72 -0.31 -5.00 12.79
CA ILE A 72 -0.09 -3.63 13.25
C ILE A 72 -1.15 -2.72 12.61
N PRO A 73 -1.58 -1.65 13.29
CA PRO A 73 -2.50 -0.68 12.70
C PRO A 73 -2.00 -0.16 11.37
N ALA A 74 -2.90 -0.11 10.39
CA ALA A 74 -2.57 0.34 9.05
C ALA A 74 -3.79 0.95 8.37
N GLY A 75 -3.56 1.86 7.47
CA GLY A 75 -4.62 2.47 6.68
C GLY A 75 -4.17 2.83 5.28
N ILE A 76 -5.15 2.93 4.39
CA ILE A 76 -4.93 3.28 2.99
C ILE A 76 -4.68 4.78 2.89
N ARG A 77 -3.80 5.16 1.97
CA ARG A 77 -3.55 6.55 1.62
C ARG A 77 -4.64 7.07 0.68
N ASP A 78 -5.83 7.26 1.22
CA ASP A 78 -7.03 7.67 0.48
C ASP A 78 -7.26 9.19 0.46
N VAL A 79 -6.42 9.96 1.16
CA VAL A 79 -6.45 11.42 1.15
C VAL A 79 -5.34 11.93 0.23
N GLU A 80 -5.74 12.51 -0.90
CA GLU A 80 -4.80 13.01 -1.89
C GLU A 80 -3.88 14.09 -1.30
N GLY A 81 -2.57 13.93 -1.50
CA GLY A 81 -1.56 14.87 -1.04
C GLY A 81 -1.25 14.82 0.46
N GLU A 82 -1.92 13.95 1.23
CA GLU A 82 -1.62 13.79 2.65
C GLU A 82 -0.22 13.17 2.83
N PRO A 83 0.66 13.81 3.63
CA PRO A 83 1.94 13.18 3.98
C PRO A 83 1.75 11.88 4.72
N THR A 84 2.70 10.95 4.56
CA THR A 84 2.62 9.62 5.20
C THR A 84 2.55 9.69 6.72
N GLU A 85 3.25 10.64 7.33
CA GLU A 85 3.20 10.88 8.78
C GLU A 85 1.81 11.27 9.25
N ASP A 86 1.11 12.10 8.48
CA ASP A 86 -0.26 12.54 8.82
C ASP A 86 -1.25 11.38 8.67
N THR A 87 -1.07 10.54 7.65
CA THR A 87 -1.83 9.31 7.51
C THR A 87 -1.61 8.40 8.72
N ALA A 88 -0.37 8.23 9.14
CA ALA A 88 -0.01 7.41 10.30
C ALA A 88 -0.68 7.91 11.58
N VAL A 89 -0.62 9.21 11.85
CA VAL A 89 -1.24 9.82 13.04
C VAL A 89 -2.76 9.63 13.02
N ARG A 90 -3.38 9.88 11.88
CA ARG A 90 -4.84 9.75 11.71
C ARG A 90 -5.30 8.31 11.93
N GLU A 91 -4.65 7.35 11.26
CA GLU A 91 -5.00 5.93 11.37
C GLU A 91 -4.77 5.38 12.78
N LEU A 92 -3.71 5.81 13.44
CA LEU A 92 -3.44 5.41 14.82
C LEU A 92 -4.56 5.86 15.77
N ALA A 93 -5.04 7.10 15.61
CA ALA A 93 -6.15 7.62 16.39
C ALA A 93 -7.47 6.91 16.06
N GLU A 94 -7.77 6.71 14.79
CA GLU A 94 -9.03 6.11 14.33
C GLU A 94 -9.12 4.61 14.67
N GLU A 95 -8.06 3.84 14.46
CA GLU A 95 -8.10 2.40 14.65
C GLU A 95 -7.92 1.96 16.10
N VAL A 96 -7.04 2.58 16.86
CA VAL A 96 -6.66 2.13 18.20
C VAL A 96 -6.75 3.22 19.27
N GLY A 97 -7.15 4.43 18.92
CA GLY A 97 -7.32 5.53 19.87
C GLY A 97 -6.02 6.00 20.52
N LEU A 98 -4.89 5.82 19.86
CA LEU A 98 -3.59 6.22 20.36
C LEU A 98 -3.10 7.51 19.72
N GLU A 99 -2.27 8.23 20.45
CA GLU A 99 -1.58 9.43 20.00
C GLU A 99 -0.07 9.20 20.07
N ALA A 100 0.61 9.47 18.97
CA ALA A 100 2.06 9.29 18.89
C ALA A 100 2.79 10.47 19.53
N ALA A 101 3.74 10.18 20.44
CA ALA A 101 4.66 11.20 20.94
C ALA A 101 5.64 11.65 19.86
N HIS A 102 6.10 10.72 19.04
CA HIS A 102 6.90 10.95 17.85
C HIS A 102 6.75 9.77 16.89
N LEU A 103 7.08 9.99 15.64
CA LEU A 103 7.10 8.97 14.61
C LEU A 103 8.52 8.84 14.04
N GLU A 104 8.91 7.62 13.77
CA GLU A 104 10.16 7.30 13.10
C GLU A 104 9.88 6.40 11.90
N HIS A 105 10.33 6.82 10.72
CA HIS A 105 10.22 6.01 9.53
C HIS A 105 11.17 4.81 9.61
N LEU A 106 10.64 3.61 9.50
CA LEU A 106 11.42 2.39 9.54
C LEU A 106 11.79 1.90 8.15
N VAL A 107 10.79 1.72 7.29
CA VAL A 107 11.00 1.14 5.96
C VAL A 107 9.82 1.46 5.05
N SER A 108 10.09 1.59 3.76
CA SER A 108 9.08 1.58 2.71
C SER A 108 9.40 0.43 1.76
N PHE A 109 8.38 -0.31 1.33
CA PHE A 109 8.57 -1.42 0.42
C PHE A 109 7.32 -1.66 -0.42
N HIS A 110 7.51 -2.32 -1.54
CA HIS A 110 6.42 -2.85 -2.35
C HIS A 110 6.10 -4.26 -1.89
N ASN A 111 4.85 -4.51 -1.50
CA ASN A 111 4.45 -5.82 -0.97
C ASN A 111 4.15 -6.87 -2.05
N ALA A 112 3.83 -6.45 -3.27
CA ALA A 112 3.53 -7.35 -4.38
C ALA A 112 3.98 -6.76 -5.73
N PRO A 113 5.29 -6.48 -5.93
CA PRO A 113 5.77 -5.74 -7.11
C PRO A 113 5.58 -6.49 -8.43
N GLY A 114 5.27 -7.78 -8.38
CA GLY A 114 4.94 -8.56 -9.58
C GLY A 114 3.56 -8.28 -10.15
N MET A 115 2.67 -7.61 -9.40
CA MET A 115 1.30 -7.35 -9.85
C MET A 115 0.76 -5.99 -9.44
N SER A 116 1.38 -5.30 -8.48
CA SER A 116 0.85 -4.06 -7.90
C SER A 116 1.95 -3.04 -7.69
N ASP A 117 1.56 -1.76 -7.74
CA ASP A 117 2.42 -0.64 -7.37
C ASP A 117 2.21 -0.20 -5.92
N GLU A 118 1.48 -0.94 -5.12
CA GLU A 118 1.26 -0.64 -3.70
C GLU A 118 2.58 -0.55 -2.93
N VAL A 119 2.74 0.54 -2.20
CA VAL A 119 3.86 0.80 -1.30
C VAL A 119 3.36 1.29 0.06
#